data_4a16354ee8043e3ea8f874258c3dbb23
#
_entry.id   4a16354ee8043e3ea8f874258c3dbb23
#
_cell.length_a   1.000
_cell.length_b   1.000
_cell.length_c   1.000
_cell.angle_alpha   90.00
_cell.angle_beta   90.00
_cell.angle_gamma   90.00
#
_symmetry.space_group_name_H-M   'P 1'
#
loop_
_entity.id
_entity.type
_entity.pdbx_description
1 polymer ?
#
loop_
_entity_poly.entity_id
_entity_poly.type
_entity_poly.pdbx_seq_one_letter_code
_entity_poly.pdbx_strand_id
1 'polypeptide(L)'
;MKNIQILVLYLIFTFTSCTPGQQESQVLTPGLYYPSRDLGELFEDVQTSGIFEDSKTFVDCSPKFSTTTILAKYRKQKKDADFDMRAFVYENFNMPDIPKISAELDESPTLKAHIPAHWNFLTRPADDTAQFSSLIPLPDAYVVPGGRFREIYYWDSYFTMIGLGASGRTDLLKNMLDNFAYLVDRVGFIPNGNRTYFLGRSQPPFFSSMVMLYAQYEGNDAAIQYLPQLEKEYAFWMNGEATLQSAGDAKDRVVMLDSATVLNRYWDKFTTPRPEAHKEDVELAHRSGVDEGNIYRHIRAAAESGWDFSSRWFGGTMDMINIETTEIIPVDLNCLLFHLENTLAELNSLNGNANRAEVFLKKANDRKKAILKYCWSEEMGIFTDYNFVEKKITGIPTLAAMFPLYFKIASTDQASRQAQFVKNNMLFDGGLSTTLNDSGQQWDKPNGWAPLQWISIKGLEHYDFKELALDVESRWLLVNRKVYQSTDKMMEKYNVLDTTLVAGGGEYPNQDGFGWTNGVAIALINDTEKY
;
A
#
# COMPACT_ATOMS: atom_id res chain seq x y z
N MET A 1 -8.34 55.89 -53.02
CA MET A 1 -7.34 54.95 -52.53
C MET A 1 -7.25 55.14 -51.00
N LYS A 2 -7.89 54.26 -50.23
CA LYS A 2 -7.86 54.28 -48.75
C LYS A 2 -7.00 53.11 -48.30
N ASN A 3 -5.91 53.38 -47.60
CA ASN A 3 -5.02 52.40 -46.98
C ASN A 3 -5.69 51.81 -45.74
N ILE A 4 -5.92 50.51 -45.70
CA ILE A 4 -6.32 49.77 -44.53
C ILE A 4 -5.02 49.19 -43.92
N GLN A 5 -4.63 49.71 -42.74
CA GLN A 5 -3.59 49.10 -41.90
C GLN A 5 -4.24 47.95 -41.11
N ILE A 6 -3.76 46.75 -41.34
CA ILE A 6 -4.12 45.56 -40.54
C ILE A 6 -3.17 45.51 -39.33
N LEU A 7 -3.74 45.75 -38.15
CA LEU A 7 -3.03 45.61 -36.86
C LEU A 7 -3.05 44.11 -36.48
N VAL A 8 -1.92 43.42 -36.63
CA VAL A 8 -1.76 42.06 -36.16
C VAL A 8 -1.42 42.08 -34.66
N LEU A 9 -2.40 41.70 -33.85
CA LEU A 9 -2.21 41.54 -32.39
C LEU A 9 -1.53 40.20 -32.14
N TYR A 10 -0.26 40.19 -31.76
CA TYR A 10 0.44 39.02 -31.25
C TYR A 10 -0.01 38.78 -29.80
N LEU A 11 -0.86 37.79 -29.57
CA LEU A 11 -1.09 37.25 -28.23
C LEU A 11 0.12 36.40 -27.84
N ILE A 12 0.97 36.95 -26.98
CA ILE A 12 2.03 36.19 -26.32
C ILE A 12 1.35 35.35 -25.21
N PHE A 13 1.11 34.07 -25.47
CA PHE A 13 0.81 33.12 -24.42
C PHE A 13 2.13 32.85 -23.65
N THR A 14 2.28 33.48 -22.50
CA THR A 14 3.30 33.04 -21.53
C THR A 14 2.84 31.75 -20.89
N PHE A 15 3.35 30.63 -21.38
CA PHE A 15 3.31 29.38 -20.65
C PHE A 15 4.20 29.54 -19.41
N THR A 16 3.60 29.78 -18.25
CA THR A 16 4.29 29.58 -16.97
C THR A 16 4.43 28.07 -16.78
N SER A 17 5.57 27.52 -17.18
CA SER A 17 5.96 26.18 -16.74
C SER A 17 6.21 26.27 -15.22
N CYS A 18 5.30 25.71 -14.42
CA CYS A 18 5.60 25.45 -13.03
C CYS A 18 6.73 24.44 -12.96
N THR A 19 7.85 24.81 -12.38
CA THR A 19 8.95 23.89 -12.07
C THR A 19 8.42 22.85 -11.05
N PRO A 20 8.82 21.57 -11.14
CA PRO A 20 8.35 20.50 -10.24
C PRO A 20 8.42 20.85 -8.75
N GLY A 21 9.47 21.55 -8.31
CA GLY A 21 9.62 21.97 -6.92
C GLY A 21 8.61 23.03 -6.43
N GLN A 22 7.99 23.81 -7.32
CA GLN A 22 6.93 24.76 -6.92
C GLN A 22 5.59 24.04 -6.68
N GLN A 23 5.32 22.98 -7.42
CA GLN A 23 4.09 22.20 -7.27
C GLN A 23 4.12 21.34 -5.99
N GLU A 24 5.27 20.79 -5.62
CA GLU A 24 5.49 20.04 -4.40
C GLU A 24 5.32 20.91 -3.14
N SER A 25 5.84 22.14 -3.14
CA SER A 25 5.72 23.07 -2.01
C SER A 25 4.28 23.49 -1.68
N GLN A 26 3.34 23.38 -2.63
CA GLN A 26 1.91 23.69 -2.40
C GLN A 26 1.12 22.55 -1.73
N VAL A 27 1.65 21.32 -1.79
CA VAL A 27 0.99 20.11 -1.25
C VAL A 27 1.45 19.79 0.17
N LEU A 28 2.67 20.22 0.53
CA LEU A 28 3.27 19.92 1.83
C LEU A 28 2.66 20.77 2.95
N THR A 29 2.30 20.09 4.05
CA THR A 29 1.71 20.76 5.22
C THR A 29 2.76 21.68 5.87
N PRO A 30 2.47 22.98 6.04
CA PRO A 30 3.38 23.91 6.72
C PRO A 30 3.72 23.45 8.14
N GLY A 31 4.99 23.62 8.54
CA GLY A 31 5.47 23.31 9.89
C GLY A 31 5.85 21.85 10.13
N LEU A 32 5.58 20.93 9.19
CA LEU A 32 6.10 19.56 9.24
C LEU A 32 7.47 19.46 8.57
N TYR A 33 8.33 18.60 9.11
CA TYR A 33 9.64 18.30 8.54
C TYR A 33 9.49 17.27 7.39
N TYR A 34 10.02 17.63 6.22
CA TYR A 34 10.10 16.76 5.05
C TYR A 34 11.57 16.62 4.64
N PRO A 35 12.18 15.43 4.73
CA PRO A 35 13.61 15.27 4.49
C PRO A 35 14.08 15.83 3.14
N SER A 36 13.41 15.51 2.03
CA SER A 36 13.78 15.99 0.69
C SER A 36 13.68 17.50 0.55
N ARG A 37 12.60 18.12 1.05
CA ARG A 37 12.41 19.57 0.98
C ARG A 37 13.39 20.33 1.87
N ASP A 38 13.50 19.90 3.14
CA ASP A 38 14.14 20.69 4.19
C ASP A 38 15.66 20.52 4.21
N LEU A 39 16.18 19.45 3.58
CA LEU A 39 17.62 19.20 3.42
C LEU A 39 18.12 19.49 2.00
N GLY A 40 17.23 19.59 1.00
CA GLY A 40 17.57 19.96 -0.38
C GLY A 40 18.81 19.23 -0.92
N GLU A 41 19.84 19.98 -1.35
CA GLU A 41 21.08 19.42 -1.92
C GLU A 41 21.77 18.36 -1.04
N LEU A 42 21.72 18.51 0.29
CA LEU A 42 22.29 17.50 1.19
C LEU A 42 21.51 16.18 1.11
N PHE A 43 20.19 16.25 0.95
CA PHE A 43 19.36 15.04 0.78
C PHE A 43 19.76 14.29 -0.49
N GLU A 44 19.82 14.98 -1.62
CA GLU A 44 20.17 14.40 -2.92
C GLU A 44 21.60 13.82 -2.91
N ASP A 45 22.56 14.57 -2.38
CA ASP A 45 23.96 14.14 -2.29
C ASP A 45 24.11 12.89 -1.39
N VAL A 46 23.38 12.79 -0.27
CA VAL A 46 23.41 11.60 0.59
C VAL A 46 22.75 10.41 -0.09
N GLN A 47 21.57 10.57 -0.69
CA GLN A 47 20.82 9.48 -1.31
C GLN A 47 21.55 8.87 -2.52
N THR A 48 22.33 9.68 -3.24
CA THR A 48 23.10 9.21 -4.40
C THR A 48 24.52 8.74 -4.06
N SER A 49 25.03 9.06 -2.87
CA SER A 49 26.41 8.76 -2.47
C SER A 49 26.69 7.27 -2.20
N GLY A 50 25.66 6.46 -1.93
CA GLY A 50 25.81 5.06 -1.54
C GLY A 50 26.39 4.83 -0.14
N ILE A 51 26.36 5.83 0.76
CA ILE A 51 26.83 5.66 2.15
C ILE A 51 25.91 4.74 2.97
N PHE A 52 24.67 4.57 2.56
CA PHE A 52 23.71 3.61 3.10
C PHE A 52 23.39 2.54 2.07
N GLU A 53 23.09 1.34 2.54
CA GLU A 53 22.72 0.21 1.67
C GLU A 53 21.31 0.38 1.08
N ASP A 54 20.43 1.13 1.79
CA ASP A 54 19.09 1.45 1.34
C ASP A 54 18.77 2.94 1.53
N SER A 55 17.96 3.50 0.61
CA SER A 55 17.58 4.91 0.61
C SER A 55 16.65 5.28 1.78
N LYS A 56 15.95 4.30 2.40
CA LYS A 56 15.03 4.54 3.53
C LYS A 56 15.77 4.92 4.81
N THR A 57 16.98 4.44 5.01
CA THR A 57 17.75 4.73 6.23
C THR A 57 17.91 6.22 6.48
N PHE A 58 18.24 7.02 5.46
CA PHE A 58 18.47 8.45 5.66
C PHE A 58 17.19 9.25 5.89
N VAL A 59 16.09 8.93 5.22
CA VAL A 59 14.81 9.63 5.41
C VAL A 59 14.18 9.40 6.79
N ASP A 60 14.60 8.33 7.47
CA ASP A 60 14.19 8.01 8.84
C ASP A 60 15.09 8.66 9.90
N CYS A 61 16.26 9.19 9.50
CA CYS A 61 17.12 9.93 10.42
C CYS A 61 16.46 11.23 10.90
N SER A 62 16.66 11.57 12.16
CA SER A 62 16.21 12.86 12.70
C SER A 62 17.38 13.83 12.89
N PRO A 63 17.28 15.08 12.38
CA PRO A 63 18.30 16.11 12.60
C PRO A 63 18.56 16.39 14.08
N LYS A 64 19.83 16.46 14.47
CA LYS A 64 20.27 16.87 15.83
C LYS A 64 20.21 18.39 16.03
N PHE A 65 20.21 19.14 14.94
CA PHE A 65 20.20 20.60 14.90
C PHE A 65 19.16 21.08 13.89
N SER A 66 18.88 22.38 13.84
CA SER A 66 18.02 22.92 12.78
C SER A 66 18.59 22.61 11.39
N THR A 67 17.72 22.33 10.44
CA THR A 67 18.11 22.06 9.04
C THR A 67 18.95 23.19 8.46
N THR A 68 18.62 24.45 8.78
CA THR A 68 19.41 25.62 8.38
C THR A 68 20.86 25.55 8.89
N THR A 69 21.06 25.12 10.16
CA THR A 69 22.39 24.97 10.75
C THR A 69 23.15 23.84 10.05
N ILE A 70 22.50 22.70 9.83
CA ILE A 70 23.11 21.54 9.17
C ILE A 70 23.53 21.90 7.75
N LEU A 71 22.65 22.54 6.98
CA LEU A 71 22.94 22.96 5.60
C LEU A 71 24.08 23.98 5.52
N ALA A 72 24.16 24.93 6.47
CA ALA A 72 25.28 25.88 6.53
C ALA A 72 26.62 25.17 6.79
N LYS A 73 26.66 24.19 7.72
CA LYS A 73 27.84 23.35 7.96
C LYS A 73 28.20 22.55 6.71
N TYR A 74 27.22 21.88 6.09
CA TYR A 74 27.40 21.06 4.90
C TYR A 74 28.04 21.87 3.75
N ARG A 75 27.44 23.00 3.37
CA ARG A 75 27.94 23.88 2.31
C ARG A 75 29.36 24.39 2.54
N LYS A 76 29.77 24.49 3.80
CA LYS A 76 31.14 24.88 4.15
C LYS A 76 32.08 23.68 4.03
N GLN A 77 31.76 22.57 4.65
CA GLN A 77 32.65 21.39 4.80
C GLN A 77 32.77 20.58 3.51
N LYS A 78 31.72 20.53 2.65
CA LYS A 78 31.77 19.74 1.41
C LYS A 78 32.83 20.25 0.41
N LYS A 79 33.43 21.42 0.65
CA LYS A 79 34.50 21.97 -0.16
C LYS A 79 35.89 21.52 0.27
N ASP A 80 36.00 20.90 1.43
CA ASP A 80 37.25 20.42 1.99
C ASP A 80 37.66 19.13 1.29
N ALA A 81 38.95 18.98 0.97
CA ALA A 81 39.45 17.83 0.19
C ALA A 81 39.31 16.49 0.95
N ASP A 82 39.21 16.52 2.27
CA ASP A 82 39.08 15.40 3.18
C ASP A 82 37.64 15.24 3.74
N PHE A 83 36.64 15.87 3.09
CA PHE A 83 35.26 15.76 3.52
C PHE A 83 34.74 14.33 3.45
N ASP A 84 34.26 13.82 4.60
CA ASP A 84 33.62 12.50 4.74
C ASP A 84 32.12 12.67 4.95
N MET A 85 31.34 12.31 3.93
CA MET A 85 29.87 12.37 3.95
C MET A 85 29.26 11.52 5.05
N ARG A 86 29.77 10.29 5.28
CA ARG A 86 29.27 9.38 6.30
C ARG A 86 29.51 9.96 7.69
N ALA A 87 30.72 10.44 7.98
CA ALA A 87 31.05 11.07 9.25
C ALA A 87 30.17 12.32 9.48
N PHE A 88 29.96 13.13 8.45
CA PHE A 88 29.08 14.30 8.52
C PHE A 88 27.66 13.94 8.91
N VAL A 89 27.07 12.89 8.30
CA VAL A 89 25.71 12.44 8.59
C VAL A 89 25.62 11.93 10.03
N TYR A 90 26.54 11.09 10.48
CA TYR A 90 26.53 10.58 11.87
C TYR A 90 26.73 11.69 12.92
N GLU A 91 27.47 12.75 12.62
CA GLU A 91 27.61 13.89 13.51
C GLU A 91 26.32 14.70 13.67
N ASN A 92 25.59 14.90 12.57
CA ASN A 92 24.48 15.85 12.49
C ASN A 92 23.08 15.23 12.57
N PHE A 93 22.95 13.89 12.50
CA PHE A 93 21.67 13.18 12.55
C PHE A 93 21.70 12.06 13.61
N ASN A 94 20.55 11.80 14.21
CA ASN A 94 20.30 10.57 14.96
C ASN A 94 19.90 9.49 13.95
N MET A 95 20.55 8.34 14.05
CA MET A 95 20.20 7.18 13.23
C MET A 95 18.89 6.55 13.73
N PRO A 96 18.09 5.95 12.85
CA PRO A 96 16.91 5.23 13.28
C PRO A 96 17.30 4.01 14.11
N ASP A 97 16.57 3.77 15.21
CA ASP A 97 16.77 2.57 16.02
C ASP A 97 16.44 1.31 15.22
N ILE A 98 17.36 0.35 15.21
CA ILE A 98 17.13 -1.00 14.69
C ILE A 98 16.92 -1.89 15.92
N PRO A 99 15.67 -2.27 16.24
CA PRO A 99 15.43 -3.20 17.34
C PRO A 99 16.18 -4.50 17.04
N LYS A 100 17.08 -4.91 17.94
CA LYS A 100 17.69 -6.23 17.86
C LYS A 100 16.64 -7.22 18.36
N ILE A 101 16.30 -8.22 17.55
CA ILE A 101 15.54 -9.38 18.03
C ILE A 101 16.39 -9.99 19.14
N SER A 102 15.86 -9.99 20.37
CA SER A 102 16.57 -10.62 21.47
C SER A 102 16.53 -12.14 21.29
N ALA A 103 17.63 -12.81 21.51
CA ALA A 103 17.71 -14.27 21.43
C ALA A 103 16.71 -14.98 22.39
N GLU A 104 16.15 -14.26 23.36
CA GLU A 104 15.15 -14.76 24.30
C GLU A 104 13.77 -15.09 23.70
N LEU A 105 13.48 -14.59 22.46
CA LEU A 105 12.24 -14.93 21.74
C LEU A 105 12.34 -16.24 20.94
N ASP A 106 13.56 -16.77 20.75
CA ASP A 106 13.85 -17.86 19.81
C ASP A 106 13.63 -19.27 20.39
N GLU A 107 13.21 -19.42 21.64
CA GLU A 107 13.01 -20.75 22.26
C GLU A 107 11.58 -21.31 22.11
N SER A 108 10.70 -20.67 21.34
CA SER A 108 9.33 -21.14 21.16
C SER A 108 9.28 -22.32 20.18
N PRO A 109 8.86 -23.52 20.60
CA PRO A 109 8.97 -24.73 19.77
C PRO A 109 7.97 -24.78 18.60
N THR A 110 7.00 -23.86 18.56
CA THR A 110 5.93 -23.86 17.54
C THR A 110 5.54 -22.43 17.16
N LEU A 111 5.05 -22.24 15.92
CA LEU A 111 4.48 -20.96 15.46
C LEU A 111 3.37 -20.45 16.39
N LYS A 112 2.52 -21.33 16.89
CA LYS A 112 1.41 -20.99 17.78
C LYS A 112 1.88 -20.37 19.11
N ALA A 113 3.05 -20.77 19.62
CA ALA A 113 3.64 -20.19 20.82
C ALA A 113 4.46 -18.93 20.51
N HIS A 114 5.19 -18.92 19.40
CA HIS A 114 6.05 -17.82 18.96
C HIS A 114 5.25 -16.55 18.67
N ILE A 115 4.20 -16.65 17.86
CA ILE A 115 3.51 -15.45 17.33
C ILE A 115 2.93 -14.56 18.43
N PRO A 116 2.20 -15.06 19.43
CA PRO A 116 1.69 -14.21 20.52
C PRO A 116 2.79 -13.52 21.35
N ALA A 117 3.95 -14.15 21.53
CA ALA A 117 5.10 -13.55 22.21
C ALA A 117 5.73 -12.44 21.34
N HIS A 118 5.77 -12.65 20.03
CA HIS A 118 6.38 -11.72 19.08
C HIS A 118 5.62 -10.38 18.95
N TRP A 119 4.32 -10.33 19.26
CA TRP A 119 3.56 -9.07 19.26
C TRP A 119 4.19 -8.01 20.18
N ASN A 120 4.74 -8.39 21.32
CA ASN A 120 5.39 -7.45 22.23
C ASN A 120 6.65 -6.81 21.60
N PHE A 121 7.38 -7.58 20.79
CA PHE A 121 8.56 -7.08 20.07
C PHE A 121 8.19 -6.08 18.97
N LEU A 122 7.09 -6.33 18.24
CA LEU A 122 6.61 -5.45 17.18
C LEU A 122 5.82 -4.24 17.70
N THR A 123 5.43 -4.24 18.98
CA THR A 123 4.66 -3.14 19.57
C THR A 123 5.57 -1.94 19.84
N ARG A 124 5.12 -0.76 19.45
CA ARG A 124 5.68 0.54 19.79
C ARG A 124 4.76 1.24 20.78
N PRO A 125 5.29 1.95 21.80
CA PRO A 125 4.46 2.81 22.63
C PRO A 125 3.89 3.97 21.80
N ALA A 126 2.99 4.75 22.41
CA ALA A 126 2.61 6.05 21.88
C ALA A 126 3.85 6.90 21.58
N ASP A 127 3.82 7.64 20.47
CA ASP A 127 4.98 8.41 20.04
C ASP A 127 5.12 9.72 20.81
N ASP A 128 6.34 10.04 21.22
CA ASP A 128 6.68 11.39 21.68
C ASP A 128 6.80 12.35 20.50
N THR A 129 6.43 13.61 20.72
CA THR A 129 6.60 14.67 19.71
C THR A 129 8.08 15.04 19.61
N ALA A 130 8.78 14.49 18.63
CA ALA A 130 10.16 14.85 18.33
C ALA A 130 10.23 16.06 17.41
N GLN A 131 11.09 17.03 17.74
CA GLN A 131 11.39 18.14 16.85
C GLN A 131 12.20 17.63 15.64
N PHE A 132 11.84 18.06 14.44
CA PHE A 132 12.50 17.66 13.18
C PHE A 132 12.46 16.15 12.88
N SER A 133 11.36 15.48 13.17
CA SER A 133 11.13 14.09 12.75
C SER A 133 10.22 14.01 11.55
N SER A 134 10.49 13.09 10.60
CA SER A 134 9.53 12.73 9.56
C SER A 134 8.37 11.89 10.11
N LEU A 135 8.49 11.32 11.31
CA LEU A 135 7.43 10.55 11.95
C LEU A 135 6.26 11.47 12.35
N ILE A 136 5.06 11.10 11.97
CA ILE A 136 3.82 11.71 12.44
C ILE A 136 3.43 10.97 13.72
N PRO A 137 3.52 11.62 14.90
CA PRO A 137 3.34 10.93 16.17
C PRO A 137 1.90 10.43 16.35
N LEU A 138 1.78 9.20 16.85
CA LEU A 138 0.52 8.52 17.14
C LEU A 138 0.23 8.51 18.64
N PRO A 139 -1.04 8.73 19.06
CA PRO A 139 -1.41 8.86 20.46
C PRO A 139 -1.44 7.54 21.23
N ASP A 140 -1.62 6.40 20.56
CA ASP A 140 -1.75 5.09 21.19
C ASP A 140 -0.66 4.13 20.75
N ALA A 141 -0.40 3.09 21.54
CA ALA A 141 0.55 2.04 21.20
C ALA A 141 0.09 1.30 19.92
N TYR A 142 1.03 0.91 19.07
CA TYR A 142 0.75 0.29 17.78
C TYR A 142 1.76 -0.80 17.41
N VAL A 143 1.37 -1.68 16.49
CA VAL A 143 2.24 -2.75 15.99
C VAL A 143 2.79 -2.35 14.62
N VAL A 144 4.11 -2.45 14.45
CA VAL A 144 4.80 -2.21 13.18
C VAL A 144 4.94 -3.50 12.37
N PRO A 145 5.12 -3.43 11.03
CA PRO A 145 5.31 -4.64 10.22
C PRO A 145 6.55 -5.46 10.61
N GLY A 146 7.66 -4.81 10.92
CA GLY A 146 8.91 -5.46 11.29
C GLY A 146 10.07 -5.13 10.32
N GLY A 147 11.26 -5.62 10.62
CA GLY A 147 12.46 -5.35 9.84
C GLY A 147 12.75 -3.86 9.67
N ARG A 148 12.90 -3.41 8.42
CA ARG A 148 13.11 -1.99 8.07
C ARG A 148 11.86 -1.11 8.25
N PHE A 149 10.67 -1.69 8.40
CA PHE A 149 9.39 -1.00 8.53
C PHE A 149 9.07 -0.74 10.00
N ARG A 150 9.41 0.46 10.50
CA ARG A 150 9.41 0.83 11.92
C ARG A 150 8.28 1.78 12.31
N GLU A 151 7.45 2.14 11.37
CA GLU A 151 6.23 2.94 11.49
C GLU A 151 4.99 2.08 11.26
N ILE A 152 3.80 2.60 11.55
CA ILE A 152 2.56 1.93 11.18
C ILE A 152 2.37 2.02 9.66
N TYR A 153 2.00 0.91 9.01
CA TYR A 153 1.65 0.86 7.60
C TYR A 153 0.18 0.50 7.44
N TYR A 154 -0.50 1.11 6.48
CA TYR A 154 -1.95 1.09 6.42
C TYR A 154 -2.49 -0.32 6.17
N TRP A 155 -2.32 -0.89 4.98
CA TRP A 155 -2.95 -2.18 4.67
C TRP A 155 -2.35 -3.36 5.41
N ASP A 156 -1.04 -3.30 5.73
CA ASP A 156 -0.33 -4.28 6.55
C ASP A 156 -1.01 -4.49 7.91
N SER A 157 -1.49 -3.38 8.47
CA SER A 157 -2.13 -3.36 9.77
C SER A 157 -3.41 -4.18 9.81
N TYR A 158 -4.20 -4.25 8.74
CA TYR A 158 -5.39 -5.10 8.71
C TYR A 158 -5.05 -6.57 8.98
N PHE A 159 -4.06 -7.11 8.27
CA PHE A 159 -3.66 -8.50 8.42
C PHE A 159 -2.96 -8.76 9.75
N THR A 160 -2.23 -7.80 10.28
CA THR A 160 -1.70 -7.81 11.64
C THR A 160 -2.83 -7.83 12.67
N MET A 161 -3.86 -6.98 12.51
CA MET A 161 -5.01 -6.91 13.42
C MET A 161 -5.84 -8.20 13.45
N ILE A 162 -5.95 -8.93 12.34
CA ILE A 162 -6.54 -10.28 12.31
C ILE A 162 -5.83 -11.18 13.32
N GLY A 163 -4.50 -11.17 13.33
CA GLY A 163 -3.70 -11.96 14.26
C GLY A 163 -3.75 -11.47 15.70
N LEU A 164 -3.83 -10.16 15.92
CA LEU A 164 -4.01 -9.59 17.25
C LEU A 164 -5.34 -10.08 17.86
N GLY A 165 -6.42 -10.02 17.08
CA GLY A 165 -7.72 -10.56 17.51
C GLY A 165 -7.66 -12.06 17.79
N ALA A 166 -7.05 -12.84 16.91
CA ALA A 166 -6.86 -14.29 17.08
C ALA A 166 -5.98 -14.65 18.30
N SER A 167 -5.10 -13.73 18.72
CA SER A 167 -4.23 -13.85 19.90
C SER A 167 -4.84 -13.26 21.19
N GLY A 168 -6.09 -12.76 21.13
CA GLY A 168 -6.77 -12.13 22.27
C GLY A 168 -6.25 -10.72 22.64
N ARG A 169 -5.50 -10.04 21.72
CA ARG A 169 -4.95 -8.70 21.91
C ARG A 169 -5.88 -7.63 21.31
N THR A 170 -7.17 -7.67 21.73
CA THR A 170 -8.18 -6.67 21.32
C THR A 170 -7.83 -5.25 21.78
N ASP A 171 -7.02 -5.12 22.84
CA ASP A 171 -6.43 -3.86 23.30
C ASP A 171 -5.58 -3.18 22.19
N LEU A 172 -4.64 -3.91 21.60
CA LEU A 172 -3.79 -3.40 20.52
C LEU A 172 -4.58 -3.22 19.22
N LEU A 173 -5.53 -4.10 18.94
CA LEU A 173 -6.42 -3.97 17.79
C LEU A 173 -7.18 -2.63 17.84
N LYS A 174 -7.75 -2.29 18.99
CA LYS A 174 -8.42 -1.00 19.21
C LYS A 174 -7.47 0.18 19.07
N ASN A 175 -6.30 0.12 19.70
CA ASN A 175 -5.32 1.20 19.63
C ASN A 175 -4.89 1.50 18.19
N MET A 176 -4.65 0.45 17.37
CA MET A 176 -4.32 0.61 15.96
C MET A 176 -5.47 1.27 15.19
N LEU A 177 -6.71 0.87 15.46
CA LEU A 177 -7.89 1.45 14.84
C LEU A 177 -8.06 2.94 15.22
N ASP A 178 -7.87 3.29 16.50
CA ASP A 178 -7.91 4.67 17.00
C ASP A 178 -6.80 5.53 16.37
N ASN A 179 -5.60 4.98 16.20
CA ASN A 179 -4.50 5.66 15.50
C ASN A 179 -4.82 5.95 14.03
N PHE A 180 -5.48 5.04 13.32
CA PHE A 180 -5.94 5.31 11.95
C PHE A 180 -7.05 6.36 11.91
N ALA A 181 -8.01 6.31 12.83
CA ALA A 181 -9.02 7.34 12.98
C ALA A 181 -8.38 8.72 13.26
N TYR A 182 -7.38 8.78 14.14
CA TYR A 182 -6.60 9.99 14.40
C TYR A 182 -5.89 10.51 13.14
N LEU A 183 -5.27 9.63 12.34
CA LEU A 183 -4.63 10.03 11.07
C LEU A 183 -5.64 10.61 10.09
N VAL A 184 -6.83 10.00 9.95
CA VAL A 184 -7.92 10.55 9.11
C VAL A 184 -8.31 11.93 9.59
N ASP A 185 -8.46 12.15 10.90
CA ASP A 185 -8.86 13.45 11.46
C ASP A 185 -7.77 14.51 11.32
N ARG A 186 -6.51 14.13 11.45
CA ARG A 186 -5.36 15.04 11.41
C ARG A 186 -4.90 15.38 9.98
N VAL A 187 -4.88 14.38 9.09
CA VAL A 187 -4.29 14.48 7.74
C VAL A 187 -5.37 14.56 6.65
N GLY A 188 -6.57 14.07 6.94
CA GLY A 188 -7.70 13.99 6.01
C GLY A 188 -7.80 12.64 5.29
N PHE A 189 -6.81 11.74 5.48
CA PHE A 189 -6.79 10.38 4.95
C PHE A 189 -5.77 9.54 5.73
N ILE A 190 -5.74 8.23 5.51
CA ILE A 190 -4.70 7.36 6.04
C ILE A 190 -3.54 7.32 5.05
N PRO A 191 -2.35 7.86 5.39
CA PRO A 191 -1.18 7.78 4.51
C PRO A 191 -0.63 6.35 4.45
N ASN A 192 0.24 6.09 3.48
CA ASN A 192 0.94 4.80 3.30
C ASN A 192 1.55 4.27 4.61
N GLY A 193 2.14 5.16 5.40
CA GLY A 193 2.61 4.99 6.76
C GLY A 193 2.67 6.35 7.46
N ASN A 194 2.87 6.38 8.78
CA ASN A 194 2.87 7.62 9.56
C ASN A 194 4.19 8.42 9.44
N ARG A 195 4.64 8.64 8.19
CA ARG A 195 5.79 9.49 7.84
C ARG A 195 5.40 10.62 6.91
N THR A 196 6.00 11.80 7.07
CA THR A 196 5.67 12.96 6.24
C THR A 196 5.94 12.73 4.76
N TYR A 197 6.96 11.97 4.39
CA TYR A 197 7.27 11.67 3.00
C TYR A 197 6.23 10.74 2.32
N PHE A 198 5.30 10.17 3.08
CA PHE A 198 4.16 9.41 2.56
C PHE A 198 2.89 10.24 2.33
N LEU A 199 2.88 11.54 2.64
CA LEU A 199 1.66 12.35 2.59
C LEU A 199 1.15 12.66 1.16
N GLY A 200 1.82 12.19 0.12
CA GLY A 200 1.33 12.24 -1.27
C GLY A 200 0.36 11.12 -1.62
N ARG A 201 0.40 9.99 -0.89
CA ARG A 201 -0.33 8.75 -1.19
C ARG A 201 -0.86 8.04 0.04
N SER A 202 -1.88 7.19 -0.20
CA SER A 202 -2.41 6.24 0.77
C SER A 202 -1.82 4.83 0.52
N GLN A 203 -2.54 3.80 0.93
CA GLN A 203 -2.41 2.39 0.57
C GLN A 203 -3.81 1.78 0.35
N PRO A 204 -3.96 0.48 -0.01
CA PRO A 204 -5.28 -0.13 -0.18
C PRO A 204 -6.21 0.11 1.01
N PRO A 205 -7.44 0.62 0.79
CA PRO A 205 -8.30 1.13 1.87
C PRO A 205 -8.98 0.04 2.69
N PHE A 206 -8.25 -0.56 3.62
CA PHE A 206 -8.75 -1.59 4.53
C PHE A 206 -9.39 -1.06 5.81
N PHE A 207 -9.51 0.25 6.02
CA PHE A 207 -10.03 0.80 7.28
C PHE A 207 -11.45 0.32 7.59
N SER A 208 -12.34 0.23 6.58
CA SER A 208 -13.66 -0.36 6.75
C SER A 208 -13.62 -1.83 7.20
N SER A 209 -12.67 -2.61 6.66
CA SER A 209 -12.45 -4.00 7.09
C SER A 209 -11.91 -4.08 8.53
N MET A 210 -11.05 -3.15 8.95
CA MET A 210 -10.56 -3.04 10.32
C MET A 210 -11.68 -2.71 11.30
N VAL A 211 -12.55 -1.75 10.95
CA VAL A 211 -13.73 -1.38 11.75
C VAL A 211 -14.67 -2.57 11.91
N MET A 212 -14.96 -3.29 10.83
CA MET A 212 -15.82 -4.47 10.88
C MET A 212 -15.18 -5.66 11.60
N LEU A 213 -13.85 -5.80 11.53
CA LEU A 213 -13.11 -6.76 12.34
C LEU A 213 -13.25 -6.45 13.84
N TYR A 214 -13.12 -5.18 14.23
CA TYR A 214 -13.31 -4.76 15.61
C TYR A 214 -14.74 -5.00 16.10
N ALA A 215 -15.74 -4.77 15.23
CA ALA A 215 -17.14 -5.07 15.53
C ALA A 215 -17.40 -6.56 15.84
N GLN A 216 -16.61 -7.49 15.31
CA GLN A 216 -16.74 -8.92 15.63
C GLN A 216 -16.38 -9.23 17.09
N TYR A 217 -15.55 -8.41 17.73
CA TYR A 217 -15.15 -8.58 19.13
C TYR A 217 -15.99 -7.73 20.09
N GLU A 218 -16.32 -6.51 19.73
CA GLU A 218 -16.91 -5.51 20.63
C GLU A 218 -18.34 -5.08 20.25
N GLY A 219 -18.88 -5.63 19.16
CA GLY A 219 -20.22 -5.35 18.67
C GLY A 219 -20.34 -4.13 17.77
N ASN A 220 -21.50 -4.01 17.11
CA ASN A 220 -21.74 -2.97 16.09
C ASN A 220 -21.71 -1.54 16.65
N ASP A 221 -22.12 -1.33 17.90
CA ASP A 221 -22.06 -0.02 18.54
C ASP A 221 -20.63 0.53 18.60
N ALA A 222 -19.65 -0.36 18.79
CA ALA A 222 -18.23 -0.02 18.76
C ALA A 222 -17.75 0.40 17.35
N ALA A 223 -18.37 -0.11 16.30
CA ALA A 223 -18.05 0.27 14.92
C ALA A 223 -18.65 1.64 14.52
N ILE A 224 -19.86 1.96 15.01
CA ILE A 224 -20.55 3.20 14.66
C ILE A 224 -19.74 4.45 15.03
N GLN A 225 -18.93 4.40 16.08
CA GLN A 225 -18.10 5.54 16.49
C GLN A 225 -17.09 5.99 15.41
N TYR A 226 -16.70 5.10 14.48
CA TYR A 226 -15.75 5.39 13.39
C TYR A 226 -16.43 5.85 12.08
N LEU A 227 -17.75 5.97 12.08
CA LEU A 227 -18.52 6.40 10.90
C LEU A 227 -18.04 7.75 10.32
N PRO A 228 -17.72 8.79 11.13
CA PRO A 228 -17.20 10.05 10.61
C PRO A 228 -15.87 9.90 9.85
N GLN A 229 -14.97 9.03 10.34
CA GLN A 229 -13.67 8.80 9.72
C GLN A 229 -13.79 7.97 8.44
N LEU A 230 -14.68 6.98 8.42
CA LEU A 230 -15.01 6.22 7.20
C LEU A 230 -15.58 7.12 6.09
N GLU A 231 -16.44 8.07 6.44
CA GLU A 231 -16.96 9.05 5.46
C GLU A 231 -15.87 9.99 4.94
N LYS A 232 -14.92 10.41 5.78
CA LYS A 232 -13.76 11.21 5.36
C LYS A 232 -12.84 10.42 4.44
N GLU A 233 -12.55 9.15 4.75
CA GLU A 233 -11.77 8.28 3.89
C GLU A 233 -12.46 8.09 2.54
N TYR A 234 -13.76 7.83 2.53
CA TYR A 234 -14.52 7.76 1.29
C TYR A 234 -14.42 9.06 0.47
N ALA A 235 -14.55 10.21 1.12
CA ALA A 235 -14.41 11.51 0.46
C ALA A 235 -13.00 11.73 -0.15
N PHE A 236 -11.95 11.22 0.50
CA PHE A 236 -10.60 11.25 -0.03
C PHE A 236 -10.47 10.43 -1.32
N TRP A 237 -11.01 9.19 -1.34
CA TRP A 237 -10.95 8.33 -2.51
C TRP A 237 -11.82 8.82 -3.67
N MET A 238 -12.90 9.53 -3.39
CA MET A 238 -13.82 10.09 -4.38
C MET A 238 -13.54 11.57 -4.71
N ASN A 239 -12.43 12.13 -4.20
CA ASN A 239 -12.10 13.52 -4.47
C ASN A 239 -11.91 13.78 -5.97
N GLY A 240 -12.61 14.79 -6.49
CA GLY A 240 -12.61 15.15 -7.91
C GLY A 240 -13.73 14.52 -8.74
N GLU A 241 -14.54 13.59 -8.20
CA GLU A 241 -15.66 12.95 -8.92
C GLU A 241 -16.58 13.98 -9.60
N ALA A 242 -16.94 15.05 -8.87
CA ALA A 242 -17.84 16.09 -9.36
C ALA A 242 -17.26 16.94 -10.51
N THR A 243 -15.98 16.84 -10.80
CA THR A 243 -15.32 17.59 -11.90
C THR A 243 -15.29 16.82 -13.21
N LEU A 244 -15.59 15.51 -13.19
CA LEU A 244 -15.58 14.65 -14.37
C LEU A 244 -16.82 14.96 -15.23
N GLN A 245 -16.65 15.07 -16.55
CA GLN A 245 -17.71 15.49 -17.48
C GLN A 245 -17.98 14.46 -18.58
N SER A 246 -16.97 13.70 -18.98
CA SER A 246 -17.05 12.77 -20.12
C SER A 246 -16.25 11.49 -19.89
N ALA A 247 -16.61 10.45 -20.63
CA ALA A 247 -15.91 9.18 -20.61
C ALA A 247 -14.42 9.34 -20.98
N GLY A 248 -13.55 8.84 -20.15
CA GLY A 248 -12.08 8.99 -20.22
C GLY A 248 -11.53 10.11 -19.34
N ASP A 249 -12.40 11.00 -18.80
CA ASP A 249 -11.93 12.00 -17.82
C ASP A 249 -11.41 11.31 -16.56
N ALA A 250 -10.28 11.80 -16.07
CA ALA A 250 -9.67 11.33 -14.86
C ALA A 250 -9.17 12.50 -14.00
N LYS A 251 -9.46 12.44 -12.70
CA LYS A 251 -8.98 13.43 -11.73
C LYS A 251 -8.46 12.71 -10.50
N ASP A 252 -7.17 12.87 -10.22
CA ASP A 252 -6.52 12.15 -9.11
C ASP A 252 -6.89 10.66 -9.14
N ARG A 253 -7.62 10.16 -8.14
CA ARG A 253 -7.99 8.74 -7.99
C ARG A 253 -9.27 8.32 -8.70
N VAL A 254 -10.02 9.24 -9.27
CA VAL A 254 -11.32 8.94 -9.92
C VAL A 254 -11.25 9.00 -11.43
N VAL A 255 -11.90 8.05 -12.09
CA VAL A 255 -11.95 7.92 -13.55
C VAL A 255 -13.39 7.67 -13.99
N MET A 256 -13.90 8.46 -14.93
CA MET A 256 -15.19 8.25 -15.58
C MET A 256 -15.02 7.32 -16.78
N LEU A 257 -15.55 6.11 -16.70
CA LEU A 257 -15.44 5.10 -17.76
C LEU A 257 -16.54 5.22 -18.82
N ASP A 258 -17.73 5.63 -18.41
CA ASP A 258 -18.86 6.00 -19.25
C ASP A 258 -19.70 7.07 -18.55
N SER A 259 -20.80 7.52 -19.17
CA SER A 259 -21.63 8.64 -18.66
C SER A 259 -22.24 8.43 -17.26
N ALA A 260 -22.18 7.23 -16.72
CA ALA A 260 -22.79 6.86 -15.42
C ALA A 260 -21.84 6.08 -14.51
N THR A 261 -20.63 5.76 -14.96
CA THR A 261 -19.72 4.86 -14.26
C THR A 261 -18.43 5.57 -13.90
N VAL A 262 -18.18 5.70 -12.60
CA VAL A 262 -16.90 6.17 -12.05
C VAL A 262 -16.28 5.04 -11.23
N LEU A 263 -15.02 4.71 -11.54
CA LEU A 263 -14.17 3.79 -10.79
C LEU A 263 -12.89 4.50 -10.33
N ASN A 264 -12.11 3.81 -9.52
CA ASN A 264 -10.91 4.37 -8.92
C ASN A 264 -9.64 3.74 -9.48
N ARG A 265 -8.57 4.55 -9.48
CA ARG A 265 -7.18 4.13 -9.74
C ARG A 265 -6.28 4.53 -8.57
N TYR A 266 -5.08 3.97 -8.50
CA TYR A 266 -4.04 4.46 -7.60
C TYR A 266 -3.40 5.74 -8.14
N TRP A 267 -3.01 6.65 -7.22
CA TRP A 267 -2.50 7.97 -7.56
C TRP A 267 -1.70 8.58 -6.42
N ASP A 268 -0.57 9.20 -6.74
CA ASP A 268 0.16 10.07 -5.80
C ASP A 268 0.13 11.53 -6.28
N LYS A 269 0.09 12.48 -5.38
CA LYS A 269 0.07 13.92 -5.69
C LYS A 269 1.39 14.43 -6.23
N PHE A 270 2.51 13.77 -5.86
CA PHE A 270 3.85 14.18 -6.25
C PHE A 270 4.28 13.59 -7.59
N THR A 271 5.20 14.31 -8.26
CA THR A 271 5.87 13.94 -9.51
C THR A 271 7.38 13.97 -9.36
N THR A 272 7.87 13.73 -8.15
CA THR A 272 9.28 13.69 -7.78
C THR A 272 9.65 12.27 -7.37
N PRO A 273 10.94 11.90 -7.35
CA PRO A 273 11.35 10.58 -6.82
C PRO A 273 10.81 10.35 -5.41
N ARG A 274 10.50 9.10 -5.06
CA ARG A 274 10.13 8.75 -3.68
C ARG A 274 11.33 9.02 -2.75
N PRO A 275 11.17 9.76 -1.65
CA PRO A 275 12.31 10.03 -0.76
C PRO A 275 12.97 8.76 -0.20
N GLU A 276 12.18 7.72 0.06
CA GLU A 276 12.61 6.44 0.63
C GLU A 276 13.24 5.46 -0.40
N ALA A 277 13.20 5.81 -1.69
CA ALA A 277 13.78 5.06 -2.81
C ALA A 277 14.31 6.03 -3.89
N HIS A 278 14.95 7.13 -3.46
CA HIS A 278 15.30 8.25 -4.33
C HIS A 278 16.25 7.84 -5.46
N LYS A 279 17.30 7.10 -5.12
CA LYS A 279 18.29 6.66 -6.10
C LYS A 279 17.68 5.74 -7.15
N GLU A 280 16.92 4.76 -6.70
CA GLU A 280 16.27 3.75 -7.52
C GLU A 280 15.29 4.39 -8.53
N ASP A 281 14.49 5.37 -8.07
CA ASP A 281 13.53 6.09 -8.90
C ASP A 281 14.23 6.97 -9.95
N VAL A 282 15.30 7.68 -9.57
CA VAL A 282 16.09 8.52 -10.50
C VAL A 282 16.77 7.65 -11.56
N GLU A 283 17.38 6.54 -11.18
CA GLU A 283 18.03 5.61 -12.13
C GLU A 283 17.01 5.04 -13.13
N LEU A 284 15.79 4.68 -12.67
CA LEU A 284 14.75 4.19 -13.55
C LEU A 284 14.25 5.28 -14.52
N ALA A 285 14.01 6.49 -14.02
CA ALA A 285 13.56 7.62 -14.85
C ALA A 285 14.56 7.95 -15.95
N HIS A 286 15.86 8.01 -15.65
CA HIS A 286 16.90 8.20 -16.65
C HIS A 286 16.93 7.10 -17.71
N ARG A 287 16.66 5.84 -17.34
CA ARG A 287 16.61 4.71 -18.28
C ARG A 287 15.38 4.72 -19.17
N SER A 288 14.26 5.25 -18.70
CA SER A 288 12.98 5.23 -19.42
C SER A 288 12.98 6.11 -20.67
N GLY A 289 13.71 7.22 -20.65
CA GLY A 289 13.77 8.20 -21.75
C GLY A 289 12.47 8.97 -21.98
N VAL A 290 11.48 8.86 -21.07
CA VAL A 290 10.22 9.61 -21.09
C VAL A 290 10.25 10.74 -20.06
N ASP A 291 9.17 11.53 -19.99
CA ASP A 291 9.05 12.60 -18.99
C ASP A 291 9.16 12.04 -17.57
N GLU A 292 10.18 12.48 -16.83
CA GLU A 292 10.52 11.98 -15.51
C GLU A 292 9.35 12.12 -14.52
N GLY A 293 8.60 13.23 -14.60
CA GLY A 293 7.46 13.46 -13.72
C GLY A 293 6.35 12.43 -13.91
N ASN A 294 6.15 11.94 -15.14
CA ASN A 294 5.19 10.87 -15.43
C ASN A 294 5.66 9.54 -14.86
N ILE A 295 6.93 9.17 -15.06
CA ILE A 295 7.50 7.95 -14.50
C ILE A 295 7.40 7.96 -12.98
N TYR A 296 7.80 9.04 -12.31
CA TYR A 296 7.69 9.13 -10.85
C TYR A 296 6.25 8.98 -10.37
N ARG A 297 5.28 9.53 -11.08
CA ARG A 297 3.86 9.38 -10.72
C ARG A 297 3.38 7.94 -10.84
N HIS A 298 3.75 7.22 -11.89
CA HIS A 298 3.43 5.79 -12.03
C HIS A 298 4.08 4.95 -10.92
N ILE A 299 5.37 5.17 -10.62
CA ILE A 299 6.10 4.50 -9.52
C ILE A 299 5.40 4.74 -8.19
N ARG A 300 5.09 6.01 -7.88
CA ARG A 300 4.42 6.40 -6.64
C ARG A 300 3.00 5.84 -6.52
N ALA A 301 2.26 5.77 -7.63
CA ALA A 301 0.95 5.13 -7.67
C ALA A 301 1.05 3.61 -7.44
N ALA A 302 2.08 2.95 -7.98
CA ALA A 302 2.35 1.55 -7.68
C ALA A 302 2.69 1.34 -6.20
N ALA A 303 3.45 2.26 -5.58
CA ALA A 303 3.68 2.23 -4.14
C ALA A 303 2.38 2.45 -3.32
N GLU A 304 1.42 3.28 -3.80
CA GLU A 304 0.08 3.38 -3.18
C GLU A 304 -0.69 2.06 -3.26
N SER A 305 -0.48 1.25 -4.30
CA SER A 305 -1.16 -0.04 -4.44
C SER A 305 -0.69 -1.10 -3.44
N GLY A 306 0.45 -0.89 -2.78
CA GLY A 306 1.13 -1.90 -1.96
C GLY A 306 1.82 -3.01 -2.77
N TRP A 307 1.77 -2.97 -4.12
CA TRP A 307 2.43 -3.93 -5.02
C TRP A 307 3.64 -3.31 -5.72
N ASP A 308 4.58 -2.83 -4.92
CA ASP A 308 5.81 -2.18 -5.34
C ASP A 308 7.01 -3.15 -5.29
N PHE A 309 7.40 -3.80 -6.43
CA PHE A 309 6.72 -3.65 -7.72
C PHE A 309 6.29 -5.01 -8.28
N SER A 310 5.54 -4.94 -9.38
CA SER A 310 5.01 -6.11 -10.07
C SER A 310 4.86 -5.82 -11.56
N SER A 311 5.06 -6.84 -12.39
CA SER A 311 4.73 -6.80 -13.83
C SER A 311 3.24 -6.53 -14.11
N ARG A 312 2.39 -6.58 -13.09
CA ARG A 312 0.99 -6.11 -13.12
C ARG A 312 0.87 -4.72 -13.72
N TRP A 313 1.88 -3.86 -13.49
CA TRP A 313 1.89 -2.45 -13.85
C TRP A 313 2.67 -2.12 -15.12
N PHE A 314 3.30 -3.11 -15.79
CA PHE A 314 4.30 -2.87 -16.84
C PHE A 314 3.75 -3.01 -18.27
N GLY A 315 2.45 -2.75 -18.49
CA GLY A 315 1.86 -2.76 -19.84
C GLY A 315 1.99 -4.09 -20.58
N GLY A 316 1.97 -5.21 -19.86
CA GLY A 316 2.16 -6.55 -20.45
C GLY A 316 3.61 -6.93 -20.74
N THR A 317 4.58 -6.11 -20.34
CA THR A 317 6.03 -6.40 -20.44
C THR A 317 6.60 -6.88 -19.09
N MET A 318 7.92 -7.22 -19.10
CA MET A 318 8.66 -7.56 -17.88
C MET A 318 9.57 -6.43 -17.38
N ASP A 319 9.63 -5.30 -18.09
CA ASP A 319 10.52 -4.19 -17.75
C ASP A 319 9.74 -3.03 -17.12
N MET A 320 10.16 -2.62 -15.94
CA MET A 320 9.57 -1.55 -15.15
C MET A 320 9.62 -0.17 -15.83
N ILE A 321 10.45 0.03 -16.86
CA ILE A 321 10.45 1.27 -17.65
C ILE A 321 9.11 1.53 -18.36
N ASN A 322 8.29 0.48 -18.55
CA ASN A 322 6.96 0.55 -19.17
C ASN A 322 5.83 0.67 -18.15
N ILE A 323 6.14 1.12 -16.93
CA ILE A 323 5.14 1.24 -15.86
C ILE A 323 4.02 2.24 -16.22
N GLU A 324 2.76 1.79 -16.12
CA GLU A 324 1.56 2.54 -16.50
C GLU A 324 0.48 2.55 -15.40
N THR A 325 0.86 2.41 -14.14
CA THR A 325 -0.06 2.21 -13.00
C THR A 325 -1.22 3.20 -12.97
N THR A 326 -0.98 4.49 -13.32
CA THR A 326 -2.04 5.50 -13.27
C THR A 326 -3.05 5.41 -14.43
N GLU A 327 -2.83 4.50 -15.39
CA GLU A 327 -3.75 4.20 -16.49
C GLU A 327 -4.65 2.99 -16.20
N ILE A 328 -4.39 2.32 -15.09
CA ILE A 328 -5.06 1.09 -14.70
C ILE A 328 -6.17 1.37 -13.68
N ILE A 329 -7.32 0.73 -13.89
CA ILE A 329 -8.40 0.57 -12.91
C ILE A 329 -8.19 -0.78 -12.21
N PRO A 330 -7.64 -0.79 -10.98
CA PRO A 330 -7.33 -2.04 -10.27
C PRO A 330 -8.60 -2.68 -9.72
N VAL A 331 -8.73 -3.99 -9.92
CA VAL A 331 -9.91 -4.73 -9.47
C VAL A 331 -10.01 -4.78 -7.94
N ASP A 332 -8.88 -4.96 -7.25
CA ASP A 332 -8.78 -5.02 -5.79
C ASP A 332 -9.17 -3.69 -5.12
N LEU A 333 -8.64 -2.54 -5.58
CA LEU A 333 -9.02 -1.23 -5.07
C LEU A 333 -10.52 -1.00 -5.17
N ASN A 334 -11.12 -1.34 -6.31
CA ASN A 334 -12.54 -1.13 -6.52
C ASN A 334 -13.41 -2.09 -5.70
N CYS A 335 -12.92 -3.29 -5.38
CA CYS A 335 -13.55 -4.21 -4.42
C CYS A 335 -13.48 -3.68 -2.99
N LEU A 336 -12.36 -3.08 -2.58
CA LEU A 336 -12.21 -2.45 -1.27
C LEU A 336 -13.15 -1.26 -1.10
N LEU A 337 -13.28 -0.42 -2.12
CA LEU A 337 -14.22 0.70 -2.10
C LEU A 337 -15.69 0.25 -2.13
N PHE A 338 -16.01 -0.84 -2.83
CA PHE A 338 -17.31 -1.49 -2.71
C PHE A 338 -17.60 -1.92 -1.27
N HIS A 339 -16.61 -2.49 -0.59
CA HIS A 339 -16.76 -2.87 0.83
C HIS A 339 -16.94 -1.65 1.72
N LEU A 340 -16.16 -0.58 1.52
CA LEU A 340 -16.32 0.69 2.26
C LEU A 340 -17.73 1.27 2.07
N GLU A 341 -18.25 1.28 0.84
CA GLU A 341 -19.61 1.76 0.54
C GLU A 341 -20.68 0.91 1.25
N ASN A 342 -20.54 -0.43 1.28
CA ASN A 342 -21.45 -1.30 2.02
C ASN A 342 -21.35 -1.09 3.55
N THR A 343 -20.15 -0.96 4.09
CA THR A 343 -19.93 -0.66 5.52
C THR A 343 -20.57 0.68 5.90
N LEU A 344 -20.41 1.70 5.07
CA LEU A 344 -21.07 3.00 5.28
C LEU A 344 -22.60 2.89 5.23
N ALA A 345 -23.14 2.07 4.32
CA ALA A 345 -24.59 1.82 4.27
C ALA A 345 -25.08 1.11 5.54
N GLU A 346 -24.40 0.05 5.97
CA GLU A 346 -24.75 -0.72 7.17
C GLU A 346 -24.68 0.13 8.44
N LEU A 347 -23.57 0.80 8.69
CA LEU A 347 -23.38 1.61 9.89
C LEU A 347 -24.32 2.83 9.94
N ASN A 348 -24.61 3.48 8.79
CA ASN A 348 -25.63 4.53 8.75
C ASN A 348 -27.03 3.99 9.06
N SER A 349 -27.37 2.78 8.58
CA SER A 349 -28.65 2.13 8.90
C SER A 349 -28.78 1.84 10.40
N LEU A 350 -27.73 1.28 11.01
CA LEU A 350 -27.66 1.00 12.44
C LEU A 350 -27.74 2.29 13.29
N ASN A 351 -27.14 3.37 12.80
CA ASN A 351 -27.18 4.70 13.44
C ASN A 351 -28.46 5.49 13.17
N GLY A 352 -29.49 4.88 12.56
CA GLY A 352 -30.79 5.51 12.27
C GLY A 352 -30.81 6.47 11.08
N ASN A 353 -29.74 6.56 10.27
CA ASN A 353 -29.61 7.44 9.12
C ASN A 353 -30.04 6.75 7.81
N ALA A 354 -31.28 6.29 7.71
CA ALA A 354 -31.79 5.48 6.59
C ALA A 354 -31.54 6.12 5.20
N ASN A 355 -31.74 7.42 5.04
CA ASN A 355 -31.50 8.12 3.78
C ASN A 355 -30.01 8.04 3.35
N ARG A 356 -29.11 8.17 4.30
CA ARG A 356 -27.66 8.08 4.04
C ARG A 356 -27.25 6.64 3.69
N ALA A 357 -27.84 5.68 4.39
CA ALA A 357 -27.65 4.25 4.11
C ALA A 357 -28.07 3.90 2.68
N GLU A 358 -29.22 4.38 2.19
CA GLU A 358 -29.70 4.15 0.83
C GLU A 358 -28.74 4.73 -0.23
N VAL A 359 -28.20 5.93 0.01
CA VAL A 359 -27.22 6.56 -0.89
C VAL A 359 -25.98 5.67 -1.06
N PHE A 360 -25.40 5.18 0.04
CA PHE A 360 -24.21 4.34 -0.02
C PHE A 360 -24.50 2.94 -0.59
N LEU A 361 -25.66 2.36 -0.25
CA LEU A 361 -26.08 1.09 -0.86
C LEU A 361 -26.22 1.20 -2.38
N LYS A 362 -26.77 2.31 -2.87
CA LYS A 362 -26.83 2.56 -4.32
C LYS A 362 -25.43 2.63 -4.94
N LYS A 363 -24.50 3.38 -4.32
CA LYS A 363 -23.11 3.52 -4.79
C LYS A 363 -22.42 2.14 -4.85
N ALA A 364 -22.54 1.34 -3.79
CA ALA A 364 -22.01 -0.02 -3.75
C ALA A 364 -22.55 -0.89 -4.89
N ASN A 365 -23.86 -0.86 -5.11
CA ASN A 365 -24.50 -1.62 -6.19
C ASN A 365 -24.03 -1.17 -7.59
N ASP A 366 -23.85 0.13 -7.79
CA ASP A 366 -23.37 0.66 -9.08
C ASP A 366 -21.89 0.30 -9.29
N ARG A 367 -21.05 0.39 -8.27
CA ARG A 367 -19.64 -0.07 -8.32
C ARG A 367 -19.53 -1.58 -8.58
N LYS A 368 -20.36 -2.40 -7.93
CA LYS A 368 -20.43 -3.85 -8.20
C LYS A 368 -20.70 -4.13 -9.68
N LYS A 369 -21.71 -3.47 -10.26
CA LYS A 369 -22.01 -3.62 -11.70
C LYS A 369 -20.82 -3.21 -12.57
N ALA A 370 -20.14 -2.13 -12.22
CA ALA A 370 -18.98 -1.63 -12.94
C ALA A 370 -17.80 -2.62 -12.88
N ILE A 371 -17.48 -3.18 -11.69
CA ILE A 371 -16.44 -4.21 -11.54
C ILE A 371 -16.77 -5.41 -12.44
N LEU A 372 -18.01 -5.91 -12.41
CA LEU A 372 -18.43 -7.04 -13.25
C LEU A 372 -18.36 -6.74 -14.73
N LYS A 373 -18.59 -5.48 -15.14
CA LYS A 373 -18.55 -5.06 -16.54
C LYS A 373 -17.13 -4.85 -17.07
N TYR A 374 -16.26 -4.21 -16.30
CA TYR A 374 -14.95 -3.75 -16.77
C TYR A 374 -13.79 -4.65 -16.37
N CYS A 375 -13.91 -5.41 -15.25
CA CYS A 375 -12.81 -6.21 -14.73
C CYS A 375 -12.98 -7.72 -14.96
N TRP A 376 -14.07 -8.19 -15.53
CA TRP A 376 -14.27 -9.61 -15.83
C TRP A 376 -13.85 -9.94 -17.26
N SER A 377 -12.94 -10.90 -17.43
CA SER A 377 -12.58 -11.48 -18.73
C SER A 377 -13.38 -12.75 -19.00
N GLU A 378 -14.35 -12.66 -19.91
CA GLU A 378 -15.12 -13.83 -20.32
C GLU A 378 -14.26 -14.88 -21.03
N GLU A 379 -13.28 -14.44 -21.81
CA GLU A 379 -12.34 -15.31 -22.51
C GLU A 379 -11.45 -16.11 -21.56
N MET A 380 -10.86 -15.44 -20.58
CA MET A 380 -9.93 -16.06 -19.62
C MET A 380 -10.67 -16.74 -18.45
N GLY A 381 -11.91 -16.36 -18.17
CA GLY A 381 -12.68 -16.83 -17.02
C GLY A 381 -12.15 -16.33 -15.68
N ILE A 382 -11.55 -15.15 -15.64
CA ILE A 382 -10.97 -14.52 -14.45
C ILE A 382 -11.26 -13.03 -14.39
N PHE A 383 -11.20 -12.49 -13.19
CA PHE A 383 -11.10 -11.04 -13.00
C PHE A 383 -9.68 -10.57 -13.28
N THR A 384 -9.54 -9.40 -13.91
CA THR A 384 -8.28 -8.70 -14.14
C THR A 384 -8.48 -7.20 -14.01
N ASP A 385 -7.41 -6.43 -14.11
CA ASP A 385 -7.50 -4.98 -14.16
C ASP A 385 -7.94 -4.49 -15.55
N TYR A 386 -8.36 -3.22 -15.62
CA TYR A 386 -8.79 -2.58 -16.87
C TYR A 386 -7.94 -1.34 -17.14
N ASN A 387 -7.28 -1.27 -18.31
CA ASN A 387 -6.62 -0.05 -18.76
C ASN A 387 -7.66 0.86 -19.42
N PHE A 388 -7.95 2.02 -18.78
CA PHE A 388 -9.00 2.93 -19.25
C PHE A 388 -8.56 3.81 -20.41
N VAL A 389 -7.25 4.00 -20.62
CA VAL A 389 -6.68 4.75 -21.75
C VAL A 389 -6.77 3.89 -23.01
N GLU A 390 -6.34 2.64 -22.92
CA GLU A 390 -6.44 1.66 -24.01
C GLU A 390 -7.86 1.08 -24.20
N LYS A 391 -8.74 1.30 -23.21
CA LYS A 391 -10.14 0.81 -23.17
C LYS A 391 -10.25 -0.71 -23.30
N LYS A 392 -9.35 -1.44 -22.66
CA LYS A 392 -9.31 -2.91 -22.68
C LYS A 392 -8.93 -3.48 -21.31
N ILE A 393 -9.30 -4.74 -21.11
CA ILE A 393 -8.82 -5.56 -19.99
C ILE A 393 -7.31 -5.77 -20.16
N THR A 394 -6.53 -5.69 -19.05
CA THR A 394 -5.07 -5.88 -19.11
C THR A 394 -4.68 -7.31 -19.50
N GLY A 395 -5.51 -8.28 -19.14
CA GLY A 395 -5.25 -9.69 -19.42
C GLY A 395 -4.06 -10.28 -18.63
N ILE A 396 -3.61 -9.61 -17.57
CA ILE A 396 -2.51 -10.06 -16.70
C ILE A 396 -3.10 -10.80 -15.49
N PRO A 397 -2.92 -12.13 -15.37
CA PRO A 397 -3.43 -12.89 -14.24
C PRO A 397 -2.65 -12.57 -12.96
N THR A 398 -3.37 -12.10 -11.94
CA THR A 398 -2.82 -11.80 -10.61
C THR A 398 -3.79 -12.25 -9.51
N LEU A 399 -3.31 -12.38 -8.26
CA LEU A 399 -4.17 -12.67 -7.12
C LEU A 399 -5.10 -11.51 -6.71
N ALA A 400 -4.96 -10.33 -7.30
CA ALA A 400 -5.98 -9.26 -7.18
C ALA A 400 -7.36 -9.75 -7.66
N ALA A 401 -7.40 -10.73 -8.57
CA ALA A 401 -8.58 -11.43 -9.04
C ALA A 401 -9.39 -12.15 -7.95
N MET A 402 -8.82 -12.36 -6.75
CA MET A 402 -9.50 -13.02 -5.63
C MET A 402 -10.32 -12.06 -4.76
N PHE A 403 -10.12 -10.76 -4.88
CA PHE A 403 -10.89 -9.75 -4.15
C PHE A 403 -12.40 -9.75 -4.47
N PRO A 404 -12.85 -9.94 -5.74
CA PRO A 404 -14.27 -10.12 -6.04
C PRO A 404 -14.91 -11.33 -5.37
N LEU A 405 -14.16 -12.40 -5.10
CA LEU A 405 -14.65 -13.55 -4.33
C LEU A 405 -14.69 -13.21 -2.83
N TYR A 406 -13.63 -12.61 -2.31
CA TYR A 406 -13.54 -12.21 -0.91
C TYR A 406 -14.69 -11.30 -0.48
N PHE A 407 -15.06 -10.33 -1.31
CA PHE A 407 -16.16 -9.39 -1.05
C PHE A 407 -17.51 -9.84 -1.63
N LYS A 408 -17.67 -11.07 -2.10
CA LYS A 408 -18.93 -11.64 -2.61
C LYS A 408 -19.55 -10.84 -3.77
N ILE A 409 -18.69 -10.30 -4.64
CA ILE A 409 -19.07 -9.54 -5.83
C ILE A 409 -19.40 -10.49 -6.99
N ALA A 410 -18.57 -11.52 -7.18
CA ALA A 410 -18.68 -12.49 -8.26
C ALA A 410 -20.02 -13.26 -8.26
N SER A 411 -20.49 -13.68 -9.43
CA SER A 411 -21.52 -14.71 -9.51
C SER A 411 -20.93 -16.10 -9.17
N THR A 412 -21.77 -17.07 -8.88
CA THR A 412 -21.33 -18.45 -8.60
C THR A 412 -20.56 -19.05 -9.79
N ASP A 413 -20.97 -18.76 -11.02
CA ASP A 413 -20.26 -19.21 -12.24
C ASP A 413 -18.88 -18.55 -12.36
N GLN A 414 -18.80 -17.24 -12.18
CA GLN A 414 -17.53 -16.50 -12.21
C GLN A 414 -16.58 -17.01 -11.11
N ALA A 415 -17.09 -17.23 -9.90
CA ALA A 415 -16.30 -17.75 -8.80
C ALA A 415 -15.77 -19.16 -9.09
N SER A 416 -16.58 -20.03 -9.72
CA SER A 416 -16.17 -21.38 -10.11
C SER A 416 -15.04 -21.35 -11.15
N ARG A 417 -15.16 -20.52 -12.19
CA ARG A 417 -14.14 -20.37 -13.23
C ARG A 417 -12.85 -19.79 -12.65
N GLN A 418 -12.97 -18.77 -11.80
CA GLN A 418 -11.83 -18.15 -11.11
C GLN A 418 -11.11 -19.16 -10.19
N ALA A 419 -11.84 -19.92 -9.38
CA ALA A 419 -11.28 -20.96 -8.52
C ALA A 419 -10.54 -22.04 -9.32
N GLN A 420 -11.13 -22.49 -10.43
CA GLN A 420 -10.50 -23.48 -11.32
C GLN A 420 -9.21 -22.92 -11.96
N PHE A 421 -9.21 -21.66 -12.38
CA PHE A 421 -8.02 -21.01 -12.94
C PHE A 421 -6.89 -20.94 -11.91
N VAL A 422 -7.18 -20.45 -10.69
CA VAL A 422 -6.21 -20.34 -9.60
C VAL A 422 -5.63 -21.69 -9.23
N LYS A 423 -6.48 -22.72 -9.09
CA LYS A 423 -6.06 -24.10 -8.81
C LYS A 423 -5.07 -24.62 -9.84
N ASN A 424 -5.34 -24.37 -11.13
CA ASN A 424 -4.56 -24.98 -12.21
C ASN A 424 -3.28 -24.21 -12.54
N ASN A 425 -3.22 -22.90 -12.28
CA ASN A 425 -2.16 -22.06 -12.79
C ASN A 425 -1.32 -21.37 -11.70
N MET A 426 -1.91 -21.06 -10.53
CA MET A 426 -1.28 -20.23 -9.51
C MET A 426 -0.96 -20.98 -8.21
N LEU A 427 -1.45 -22.20 -8.02
CA LEU A 427 -1.22 -23.00 -6.82
C LEU A 427 0.03 -23.85 -6.97
N PHE A 428 0.99 -23.63 -6.08
CA PHE A 428 2.28 -24.32 -6.01
C PHE A 428 2.50 -24.99 -4.63
N ASP A 429 3.66 -25.56 -4.40
CA ASP A 429 3.96 -26.33 -3.18
C ASP A 429 3.89 -25.49 -1.88
N GLY A 430 4.18 -24.19 -1.95
CA GLY A 430 4.15 -23.27 -0.81
C GLY A 430 2.89 -22.40 -0.73
N GLY A 431 1.89 -22.58 -1.61
CA GLY A 431 0.69 -21.77 -1.70
C GLY A 431 0.52 -21.10 -3.06
N LEU A 432 -0.15 -19.96 -3.09
CA LEU A 432 -0.46 -19.23 -4.32
C LEU A 432 0.65 -18.24 -4.69
N SER A 433 1.10 -18.24 -5.95
CA SER A 433 1.99 -17.19 -6.46
C SER A 433 1.21 -15.91 -6.74
N THR A 434 1.86 -14.77 -6.56
CA THR A 434 1.23 -13.44 -6.73
C THR A 434 0.76 -13.18 -8.16
N THR A 435 1.61 -13.54 -9.14
CA THR A 435 1.35 -13.49 -10.58
C THR A 435 1.88 -14.75 -11.26
N LEU A 436 1.70 -14.84 -12.58
CA LEU A 436 2.33 -15.90 -13.41
C LEU A 436 3.67 -15.48 -14.00
N ASN A 437 4.02 -14.21 -13.90
CA ASN A 437 5.22 -13.62 -14.47
C ASN A 437 6.41 -13.70 -13.49
N ASP A 438 7.60 -13.92 -14.03
CA ASP A 438 8.87 -13.89 -13.31
C ASP A 438 9.71 -12.72 -13.83
N SER A 439 9.43 -11.53 -13.32
CA SER A 439 10.10 -10.28 -13.76
C SER A 439 11.30 -9.91 -12.88
N GLY A 440 11.56 -10.66 -11.82
CA GLY A 440 12.53 -10.30 -10.79
C GLY A 440 11.98 -9.32 -9.75
N GLN A 441 10.74 -8.84 -9.91
CA GLN A 441 10.09 -7.98 -8.93
C GLN A 441 9.47 -8.80 -7.79
N GLN A 442 9.41 -8.21 -6.59
CA GLN A 442 8.99 -8.94 -5.39
C GLN A 442 7.51 -9.32 -5.36
N TRP A 443 6.64 -8.61 -6.09
CA TRP A 443 5.21 -8.91 -6.21
C TRP A 443 4.88 -9.72 -7.48
N ASP A 444 5.86 -10.48 -7.97
CA ASP A 444 5.71 -11.46 -9.03
C ASP A 444 6.12 -12.86 -8.55
N LYS A 445 5.90 -13.87 -9.41
CA LYS A 445 6.42 -15.22 -9.20
C LYS A 445 7.95 -15.18 -9.03
N PRO A 446 8.56 -15.89 -8.08
CA PRO A 446 8.02 -17.04 -7.35
C PRO A 446 7.38 -16.70 -5.99
N ASN A 447 7.17 -15.42 -5.68
CA ASN A 447 6.79 -14.99 -4.33
C ASN A 447 5.29 -15.12 -4.07
N GLY A 448 4.96 -15.57 -2.85
CA GLY A 448 3.64 -15.52 -2.24
C GLY A 448 3.65 -14.64 -0.99
N TRP A 449 2.54 -13.98 -0.72
CA TRP A 449 2.37 -12.96 0.32
C TRP A 449 1.18 -13.26 1.21
N ALA A 450 1.34 -13.18 2.51
CA ALA A 450 0.31 -13.50 3.49
C ALA A 450 -1.05 -12.80 3.24
N PRO A 451 -1.10 -11.48 2.90
CA PRO A 451 -2.35 -10.82 2.55
C PRO A 451 -3.14 -11.52 1.43
N LEU A 452 -2.44 -11.92 0.37
CA LEU A 452 -3.09 -12.51 -0.80
C LEU A 452 -3.50 -13.97 -0.57
N GLN A 453 -2.75 -14.72 0.27
CA GLN A 453 -3.19 -16.05 0.72
C GLN A 453 -4.48 -15.94 1.52
N TRP A 454 -4.55 -15.02 2.50
CA TRP A 454 -5.74 -14.80 3.31
C TRP A 454 -6.97 -14.44 2.46
N ILE A 455 -6.84 -13.44 1.59
CA ILE A 455 -7.92 -13.00 0.68
C ILE A 455 -8.38 -14.18 -0.19
N SER A 456 -7.45 -14.98 -0.70
CA SER A 456 -7.77 -16.12 -1.56
C SER A 456 -8.48 -17.24 -0.79
N ILE A 457 -7.96 -17.63 0.37
CA ILE A 457 -8.55 -18.68 1.22
C ILE A 457 -9.97 -18.27 1.60
N LYS A 458 -10.16 -17.09 2.19
CA LYS A 458 -11.48 -16.61 2.62
C LYS A 458 -12.44 -16.37 1.44
N GLY A 459 -11.92 -15.90 0.31
CA GLY A 459 -12.70 -15.78 -0.92
C GLY A 459 -13.21 -17.12 -1.44
N LEU A 460 -12.39 -18.16 -1.42
CA LEU A 460 -12.80 -19.53 -1.77
C LEU A 460 -13.84 -20.09 -0.80
N GLU A 461 -13.65 -19.91 0.51
CA GLU A 461 -14.62 -20.32 1.55
C GLU A 461 -16.00 -19.67 1.35
N HIS A 462 -16.05 -18.41 0.96
CA HIS A 462 -17.30 -17.66 0.73
C HIS A 462 -18.17 -18.25 -0.39
N TYR A 463 -17.59 -19.05 -1.29
CA TYR A 463 -18.27 -19.73 -2.39
C TYR A 463 -18.26 -21.26 -2.26
N ASP A 464 -18.05 -21.78 -1.04
CA ASP A 464 -18.04 -23.20 -0.70
C ASP A 464 -16.95 -24.05 -1.39
N PHE A 465 -15.84 -23.43 -1.89
CA PHE A 465 -14.67 -24.15 -2.41
C PHE A 465 -13.73 -24.57 -1.27
N LYS A 466 -14.29 -25.22 -0.23
CA LYS A 466 -13.58 -25.54 1.03
C LYS A 466 -12.36 -26.42 0.84
N GLU A 467 -12.42 -27.43 -0.04
CA GLU A 467 -11.27 -28.31 -0.29
C GLU A 467 -10.08 -27.56 -0.88
N LEU A 468 -10.33 -26.65 -1.83
CA LEU A 468 -9.28 -25.82 -2.41
C LEU A 468 -8.75 -24.79 -1.41
N ALA A 469 -9.62 -24.18 -0.60
CA ALA A 469 -9.22 -23.26 0.47
C ALA A 469 -8.28 -23.94 1.47
N LEU A 470 -8.63 -25.16 1.93
CA LEU A 470 -7.79 -25.97 2.83
C LEU A 470 -6.46 -26.40 2.18
N ASP A 471 -6.44 -26.70 0.88
CA ASP A 471 -5.19 -27.04 0.18
C ASP A 471 -4.26 -25.82 0.13
N VAL A 472 -4.76 -24.63 -0.21
CA VAL A 472 -3.99 -23.36 -0.19
C VAL A 472 -3.47 -23.07 1.23
N GLU A 473 -4.33 -23.15 2.23
CA GLU A 473 -3.99 -22.92 3.64
C GLU A 473 -2.89 -23.87 4.12
N SER A 474 -3.06 -25.16 3.86
CA SER A 474 -2.12 -26.19 4.30
C SER A 474 -0.72 -25.98 3.70
N ARG A 475 -0.64 -25.65 2.40
CA ARG A 475 0.63 -25.36 1.73
C ARG A 475 1.27 -24.11 2.28
N TRP A 476 0.49 -23.04 2.48
CA TRP A 476 0.98 -21.79 3.05
C TRP A 476 1.54 -21.96 4.47
N LEU A 477 0.79 -22.64 5.35
CA LEU A 477 1.25 -22.92 6.70
C LEU A 477 2.46 -23.88 6.72
N LEU A 478 2.58 -24.79 5.74
CA LEU A 478 3.73 -25.67 5.62
C LEU A 478 5.01 -24.90 5.30
N VAL A 479 4.99 -23.98 4.31
CA VAL A 479 6.18 -23.18 3.98
C VAL A 479 6.57 -22.25 5.13
N ASN A 480 5.59 -21.60 5.79
CA ASN A 480 5.84 -20.81 6.99
C ASN A 480 6.56 -21.64 8.08
N ARG A 481 6.02 -22.84 8.36
CA ARG A 481 6.61 -23.74 9.37
C ARG A 481 8.00 -24.22 9.01
N LYS A 482 8.25 -24.59 7.75
CA LYS A 482 9.59 -25.02 7.28
C LYS A 482 10.63 -23.92 7.45
N VAL A 483 10.31 -22.70 7.02
CA VAL A 483 11.22 -21.55 7.15
C VAL A 483 11.45 -21.22 8.62
N TYR A 484 10.40 -21.19 9.44
CA TYR A 484 10.54 -20.96 10.87
C TYR A 484 11.46 -22.00 11.55
N GLN A 485 11.28 -23.30 11.25
CA GLN A 485 12.10 -24.37 11.83
C GLN A 485 13.60 -24.29 11.46
N SER A 486 13.92 -23.64 10.34
CA SER A 486 15.30 -23.49 9.87
C SER A 486 15.94 -22.15 10.24
N THR A 487 15.16 -21.13 10.58
CA THR A 487 15.64 -19.76 10.77
C THR A 487 15.19 -19.10 12.07
N ASP A 488 14.23 -19.69 12.78
CA ASP A 488 13.49 -19.11 13.92
C ASP A 488 12.78 -17.79 13.59
N LYS A 489 12.45 -17.57 12.30
CA LYS A 489 11.91 -16.31 11.78
C LYS A 489 10.65 -16.50 10.95
N MET A 490 9.73 -15.55 11.07
CA MET A 490 8.60 -15.38 10.17
C MET A 490 8.94 -14.29 9.14
N MET A 491 8.91 -14.63 7.86
CA MET A 491 9.37 -13.75 6.80
C MET A 491 8.23 -12.89 6.22
N GLU A 492 8.59 -11.80 5.59
CA GLU A 492 7.69 -10.89 4.88
C GLU A 492 6.96 -11.61 3.73
N LYS A 493 7.69 -12.41 2.95
CA LYS A 493 7.24 -13.16 1.78
C LYS A 493 7.95 -14.50 1.69
N TYR A 494 7.38 -15.44 0.92
CA TYR A 494 7.94 -16.78 0.76
C TYR A 494 8.02 -17.17 -0.71
N ASN A 495 9.04 -17.94 -1.09
CA ASN A 495 9.07 -18.62 -2.37
C ASN A 495 8.05 -19.78 -2.31
N VAL A 496 6.96 -19.68 -3.08
CA VAL A 496 5.89 -20.66 -3.08
C VAL A 496 6.07 -21.75 -4.14
N LEU A 497 7.00 -21.53 -5.10
CA LEU A 497 7.33 -22.52 -6.13
C LEU A 497 8.32 -23.56 -5.60
N ASP A 498 9.38 -23.09 -4.97
CA ASP A 498 10.41 -23.95 -4.37
C ASP A 498 10.55 -23.57 -2.88
N THR A 499 9.96 -24.39 -2.02
CA THR A 499 9.95 -24.17 -0.57
C THR A 499 11.29 -24.43 0.11
N THR A 500 12.34 -24.76 -0.64
CA THR A 500 13.72 -24.89 -0.14
C THR A 500 14.54 -23.62 -0.36
N LEU A 501 14.03 -22.69 -1.19
CA LEU A 501 14.68 -21.43 -1.50
C LEU A 501 14.10 -20.27 -0.69
N VAL A 502 14.95 -19.29 -0.41
CA VAL A 502 14.51 -18.02 0.21
C VAL A 502 13.82 -17.17 -0.84
N ALA A 503 12.73 -16.49 -0.45
CA ALA A 503 12.08 -15.49 -1.28
C ALA A 503 13.00 -14.28 -1.50
N GLY A 504 12.89 -13.65 -2.66
CA GLY A 504 13.74 -12.51 -3.03
C GLY A 504 13.07 -11.62 -4.08
N GLY A 505 13.91 -10.83 -4.74
CA GLY A 505 13.48 -9.83 -5.74
C GLY A 505 13.10 -8.47 -5.12
N GLY A 506 12.96 -7.46 -5.99
CA GLY A 506 12.60 -6.10 -5.60
C GLY A 506 13.78 -5.25 -5.10
N GLU A 507 13.44 -4.14 -4.47
CA GLU A 507 14.39 -3.08 -4.10
C GLU A 507 15.16 -3.36 -2.79
N TYR A 508 14.75 -4.34 -1.98
CA TYR A 508 15.35 -4.60 -0.67
C TYR A 508 15.29 -6.11 -0.32
N PRO A 509 16.19 -6.56 0.58
CA PRO A 509 16.17 -7.95 1.06
C PRO A 509 14.87 -8.32 1.76
N ASN A 510 14.51 -9.63 1.74
CA ASN A 510 13.36 -10.15 2.47
C ASN A 510 13.46 -9.82 3.98
N GLN A 511 12.40 -9.24 4.55
CA GLN A 511 12.37 -8.81 5.94
C GLN A 511 11.88 -9.93 6.86
N ASP A 512 12.28 -9.88 8.13
CA ASP A 512 11.92 -10.88 9.15
C ASP A 512 11.02 -10.34 10.26
N GLY A 513 10.41 -11.25 11.03
CA GLY A 513 9.52 -10.93 12.14
C GLY A 513 8.19 -10.30 11.73
N PHE A 514 7.72 -10.56 10.52
CA PHE A 514 6.76 -9.73 9.81
C PHE A 514 5.31 -9.88 10.29
N GLY A 515 4.70 -8.74 10.69
CA GLY A 515 3.39 -8.66 11.34
C GLY A 515 2.25 -9.30 10.56
N TRP A 516 2.11 -9.06 9.25
CA TRP A 516 1.01 -9.66 8.46
C TRP A 516 1.16 -11.18 8.32
N THR A 517 2.39 -11.73 8.20
CA THR A 517 2.60 -13.17 8.15
C THR A 517 2.24 -13.82 9.47
N ASN A 518 2.69 -13.22 10.58
CA ASN A 518 2.31 -13.64 11.92
C ASN A 518 0.79 -13.62 12.09
N GLY A 519 0.15 -12.53 11.64
CA GLY A 519 -1.29 -12.33 11.78
C GLY A 519 -2.12 -13.37 11.01
N VAL A 520 -1.80 -13.56 9.74
CA VAL A 520 -2.48 -14.55 8.91
C VAL A 520 -2.22 -15.98 9.40
N ALA A 521 -0.97 -16.31 9.74
CA ALA A 521 -0.62 -17.65 10.20
C ALA A 521 -1.36 -18.05 11.49
N ILE A 522 -1.38 -17.18 12.52
CA ILE A 522 -2.08 -17.53 13.78
C ILE A 522 -3.59 -17.61 13.61
N ALA A 523 -4.19 -16.78 12.74
CA ALA A 523 -5.62 -16.83 12.47
C ALA A 523 -6.00 -18.13 11.75
N LEU A 524 -5.24 -18.56 10.74
CA LEU A 524 -5.46 -19.82 10.03
C LEU A 524 -5.26 -21.03 10.96
N ILE A 525 -4.22 -21.06 11.79
CA ILE A 525 -3.98 -22.13 12.78
C ILE A 525 -5.18 -22.26 13.74
N ASN A 526 -5.70 -21.14 14.25
CA ASN A 526 -6.83 -21.15 15.16
C ASN A 526 -8.16 -21.56 14.48
N ASP A 527 -8.33 -21.26 13.19
CA ASP A 527 -9.51 -21.68 12.42
C ASP A 527 -9.48 -23.21 12.17
N THR A 528 -8.33 -23.78 11.82
CA THR A 528 -8.17 -25.21 11.58
C THR A 528 -8.41 -26.04 12.85
N GLU A 529 -8.06 -25.55 14.03
CA GLU A 529 -8.27 -26.26 15.31
C GLU A 529 -9.72 -26.24 15.81
N LYS A 530 -10.60 -25.46 15.20
CA LYS A 530 -12.05 -25.43 15.51
C LYS A 530 -12.80 -26.57 14.84
N TYR A 531 -12.21 -27.25 13.87
CA TYR A 531 -12.78 -28.37 13.12
C TYR A 531 -12.02 -29.66 13.38
#